data_9d9912ccd84cae88040bf34bb6b800d6
#
_entry.id   9d9912ccd84cae88040bf34bb6b800d6
#
_cell.length_a   1.000
_cell.length_b   1.000
_cell.length_c   1.000
_cell.angle_alpha   90.00
_cell.angle_beta   90.00
_cell.angle_gamma   90.00
#
_symmetry.space_group_name_H-M   'P 1'
#
loop_
_entity.id
_entity.type
_entity.pdbx_description
1 polymer ?
#
loop_
_entity_poly.entity_id
_entity_poly.type
_entity_poly.pdbx_seq_one_letter_code
_entity_poly.pdbx_strand_id
1 'polypeptide(L)'
;MKVVFVVQGEGRVSPSVSYVCIGHQYLFLHEGFNFPRGKYFSRLVLIFFTRLTCMRASKKLALSFRKMPDDLTHNIKVVPPLIRREVKRLKASNGNYIHGYMVNAGFGENIFDWYKNNPQVPLRFFWDKKGAEIETMIDSTLSFHQIDDLTH
;
A
#
# COMPACT_ATOMS: atom_id res chain seq x y z
N MET A 1 30.97 -3.09 -6.98
CA MET A 1 30.06 -2.17 -6.25
C MET A 1 28.94 -3.01 -5.65
N LYS A 2 28.80 -3.04 -4.31
CA LYS A 2 27.68 -3.75 -3.66
C LYS A 2 26.54 -2.75 -3.50
N VAL A 3 25.36 -3.06 -4.02
CA VAL A 3 24.14 -2.26 -3.86
C VAL A 3 23.20 -3.02 -2.91
N VAL A 4 22.81 -2.39 -1.82
CA VAL A 4 21.83 -2.95 -0.88
C VAL A 4 20.50 -2.26 -1.10
N PHE A 5 19.45 -3.04 -1.31
CA PHE A 5 18.07 -2.54 -1.38
C PHE A 5 17.48 -2.53 0.02
N VAL A 6 17.02 -1.37 0.48
CA VAL A 6 16.28 -1.26 1.74
C VAL A 6 14.82 -1.00 1.41
N VAL A 7 14.00 -2.02 1.63
CA VAL A 7 12.54 -1.92 1.56
C VAL A 7 12.04 -1.81 2.98
N GLN A 8 11.66 -0.62 3.41
CA GLN A 8 11.18 -0.34 4.77
C GLN A 8 11.95 -1.09 5.87
N GLY A 9 12.87 -0.43 6.54
CA GLY A 9 13.55 -1.01 7.68
C GLY A 9 14.68 -0.11 8.19
N GLU A 10 14.90 -0.12 9.49
CA GLU A 10 16.03 0.49 10.17
C GLU A 10 17.30 -0.35 9.92
N GLY A 11 17.79 -0.32 8.69
CA GLY A 11 19.06 -0.94 8.35
C GLY A 11 20.20 0.01 8.65
N ARG A 12 21.05 -0.29 9.64
CA ARG A 12 22.38 0.33 9.75
C ARG A 12 23.24 -0.14 8.59
N VAL A 13 23.30 0.66 7.53
CA VAL A 13 24.16 0.37 6.38
C VAL A 13 25.53 1.01 6.64
N SER A 14 26.60 0.23 6.43
CA SER A 14 27.97 0.73 6.51
C SER A 14 28.17 1.96 5.61
N PRO A 15 28.91 2.98 6.04
CA PRO A 15 29.17 4.19 5.24
C PRO A 15 29.77 3.95 3.86
N SER A 16 30.40 2.79 3.69
CA SER A 16 31.07 2.39 2.42
C SER A 16 30.14 1.70 1.41
N VAL A 17 28.85 1.50 1.74
CA VAL A 17 27.90 0.79 0.87
C VAL A 17 26.88 1.78 0.31
N SER A 18 26.80 1.88 -1.01
CA SER A 18 25.70 2.56 -1.68
C SER A 18 24.40 1.78 -1.51
N TYR A 19 23.34 2.44 -1.06
CA TYR A 19 22.04 1.81 -0.94
C TYR A 19 20.96 2.60 -1.64
N VAL A 20 19.90 1.90 -2.04
CA VAL A 20 18.73 2.45 -2.72
C VAL A 20 17.50 2.20 -1.86
N CYS A 21 16.73 3.24 -1.62
CA CYS A 21 15.46 3.13 -0.92
C CYS A 21 14.32 2.90 -1.91
N ILE A 22 13.38 2.00 -1.56
CA ILE A 22 12.19 1.73 -2.37
C ILE A 22 10.95 1.86 -1.49
N GLY A 23 9.96 2.64 -1.92
CA GLY A 23 8.70 2.77 -1.19
C GLY A 23 7.81 3.89 -1.71
N HIS A 24 6.54 3.85 -1.35
CA HIS A 24 5.55 4.88 -1.71
C HIS A 24 5.84 6.21 -1.01
N GLN A 25 6.36 6.18 0.22
CA GLN A 25 6.61 7.36 1.03
C GLN A 25 7.60 8.33 0.39
N TYR A 26 8.48 7.86 -0.50
CA TYR A 26 9.44 8.73 -1.17
C TYR A 26 8.80 9.70 -2.18
N LEU A 27 7.54 9.47 -2.55
CA LEU A 27 6.74 10.45 -3.29
C LEU A 27 6.50 11.74 -2.49
N PHE A 28 6.48 11.69 -1.15
CA PHE A 28 6.31 12.88 -0.31
C PHE A 28 7.48 13.87 -0.42
N LEU A 29 8.61 13.42 -0.95
CA LEU A 29 9.80 14.26 -1.20
C LEU A 29 9.86 14.78 -2.64
N HIS A 30 8.99 14.30 -3.53
CA HIS A 30 8.95 14.68 -4.94
C HIS A 30 8.33 16.07 -5.12
N GLU A 31 8.94 16.93 -5.95
CA GLU A 31 8.47 18.31 -6.21
C GLU A 31 7.01 18.36 -6.68
N GLY A 32 6.61 17.43 -7.54
CA GLY A 32 5.25 17.33 -8.07
C GLY A 32 4.21 16.69 -7.13
N PHE A 33 4.57 16.40 -5.86
CA PHE A 33 3.62 15.81 -4.95
C PHE A 33 2.74 16.88 -4.27
N ASN A 34 1.44 16.80 -4.50
CA ASN A 34 0.47 17.72 -3.94
C ASN A 34 -0.10 17.22 -2.60
N PHE A 35 0.25 17.90 -1.52
CA PHE A 35 -0.33 17.63 -0.21
C PHE A 35 -1.73 18.23 -0.08
N PRO A 36 -2.63 17.58 0.69
CA PRO A 36 -3.93 18.15 1.03
C PRO A 36 -3.80 19.50 1.71
N ARG A 37 -4.69 20.43 1.38
CA ARG A 37 -4.74 21.76 2.02
C ARG A 37 -5.06 21.63 3.51
N GLY A 38 -4.56 22.57 4.32
CA GLY A 38 -4.87 22.66 5.76
C GLY A 38 -4.13 21.62 6.66
N LYS A 39 -3.25 20.80 6.11
CA LYS A 39 -2.48 19.79 6.87
C LYS A 39 -0.98 20.13 6.96
N TYR A 40 -0.66 21.40 7.20
CA TYR A 40 0.72 21.88 7.16
C TYR A 40 1.64 21.15 8.14
N PHE A 41 1.23 21.02 9.40
CA PHE A 41 2.03 20.32 10.42
C PHE A 41 2.25 18.84 10.07
N SER A 42 1.19 18.14 9.69
CA SER A 42 1.29 16.73 9.26
C SER A 42 2.23 16.56 8.05
N ARG A 43 2.19 17.51 7.11
CA ARG A 43 3.11 17.55 5.97
C ARG A 43 4.58 17.65 6.44
N LEU A 44 4.89 18.58 7.35
CA LEU A 44 6.25 18.75 7.84
C LEU A 44 6.77 17.50 8.55
N VAL A 45 5.96 16.94 9.43
CA VAL A 45 6.28 15.71 10.16
C VAL A 45 6.54 14.56 9.17
N LEU A 46 5.66 14.38 8.19
CA LEU A 46 5.78 13.32 7.20
C LEU A 46 7.05 13.47 6.34
N ILE A 47 7.33 14.67 5.86
CA ILE A 47 8.56 14.97 5.09
C ILE A 47 9.80 14.71 5.96
N PHE A 48 9.80 15.15 7.21
CA PHE A 48 10.91 14.98 8.12
C PHE A 48 11.22 13.49 8.34
N PHE A 49 10.22 12.69 8.72
CA PHE A 49 10.42 11.25 8.91
C PHE A 49 10.82 10.54 7.62
N THR A 50 10.23 10.92 6.49
CA THR A 50 10.63 10.33 5.20
C THR A 50 12.08 10.65 4.87
N ARG A 51 12.57 11.86 5.14
CA ARG A 51 13.98 12.22 4.96
C ARG A 51 14.90 11.40 5.86
N LEU A 52 14.51 11.18 7.12
CA LEU A 52 15.29 10.35 8.03
C LEU A 52 15.43 8.90 7.52
N THR A 53 14.36 8.32 7.01
CA THR A 53 14.38 6.92 6.50
C THR A 53 15.24 6.74 5.25
N CYS A 54 15.52 7.78 4.50
CA CYS A 54 16.35 7.71 3.29
C CYS A 54 17.63 8.56 3.37
N MET A 55 18.03 8.93 4.57
CA MET A 55 19.26 9.70 4.78
C MET A 55 20.46 8.93 4.21
N ARG A 56 21.27 9.60 3.37
CA ARG A 56 22.42 9.03 2.65
C ARG A 56 22.07 8.00 1.56
N ALA A 57 20.79 7.78 1.23
CA ALA A 57 20.45 6.95 0.07
C ALA A 57 21.01 7.55 -1.21
N SER A 58 21.71 6.75 -2.01
CA SER A 58 22.24 7.18 -3.31
C SER A 58 21.12 7.41 -4.33
N LYS A 59 20.00 6.69 -4.19
CA LYS A 59 18.80 6.82 -5.02
C LYS A 59 17.56 6.41 -4.27
N LYS A 60 16.44 7.05 -4.60
CA LYS A 60 15.12 6.72 -4.08
C LYS A 60 14.24 6.25 -5.23
N LEU A 61 13.66 5.06 -5.13
CA LEU A 61 12.66 4.54 -6.06
C LEU A 61 11.29 4.76 -5.43
N ALA A 62 10.58 5.77 -5.92
CA ALA A 62 9.25 6.11 -5.44
C ALA A 62 8.20 5.33 -6.21
N LEU A 63 7.46 4.47 -5.51
CA LEU A 63 6.41 3.64 -6.10
C LEU A 63 5.15 4.51 -6.34
N SER A 64 4.65 4.55 -7.56
CA SER A 64 3.47 5.33 -7.92
C SER A 64 2.58 4.60 -8.91
N PHE A 65 1.26 4.65 -8.68
CA PHE A 65 0.25 4.23 -9.66
C PHE A 65 0.07 5.26 -10.78
N ARG A 66 0.46 6.52 -10.54
CA ARG A 66 0.42 7.57 -11.54
C ARG A 66 1.78 7.70 -12.21
N LYS A 67 1.77 7.92 -13.52
CA LYS A 67 2.97 8.33 -14.24
C LYS A 67 3.36 9.75 -13.80
N MET A 68 4.56 9.90 -13.31
CA MET A 68 5.15 11.18 -12.93
C MET A 68 6.58 11.21 -13.47
N PRO A 69 7.12 12.39 -13.79
CA PRO A 69 8.52 12.52 -14.19
C PRO A 69 9.44 12.14 -13.02
N ASP A 70 10.68 11.78 -13.32
CA ASP A 70 11.71 11.62 -12.29
C ASP A 70 12.07 12.99 -11.69
N ASP A 71 12.33 13.05 -10.39
CA ASP A 71 12.81 14.25 -9.70
C ASP A 71 14.33 14.14 -9.51
N LEU A 72 15.07 14.75 -10.42
CA LEU A 72 16.53 14.71 -10.41
C LEU A 72 17.11 15.52 -9.25
N THR A 73 16.44 16.57 -8.80
CA THR A 73 16.87 17.45 -7.72
C THR A 73 16.97 16.67 -6.38
N HIS A 74 16.02 15.78 -6.16
CA HIS A 74 15.95 14.97 -4.94
C HIS A 74 16.45 13.52 -5.14
N ASN A 75 17.03 13.17 -6.30
CA ASN A 75 17.45 11.82 -6.65
C ASN A 75 16.32 10.79 -6.51
N ILE A 76 15.13 11.14 -6.99
CA ILE A 76 13.94 10.27 -6.96
C ILE A 76 13.65 9.79 -8.38
N LYS A 77 13.61 8.49 -8.55
CA LYS A 77 13.07 7.84 -9.74
C LYS A 77 11.67 7.31 -9.45
N VAL A 78 10.69 7.75 -10.25
CA VAL A 78 9.33 7.26 -10.12
C VAL A 78 9.18 5.96 -10.90
N VAL A 79 8.73 4.93 -10.22
CA VAL A 79 8.57 3.58 -10.79
C VAL A 79 7.17 3.04 -10.47
N PRO A 80 6.63 2.15 -11.32
CA PRO A 80 5.35 1.52 -11.03
C PRO A 80 5.44 0.64 -9.77
N PRO A 81 4.30 0.31 -9.13
CA PRO A 81 4.27 -0.59 -7.99
C PRO A 81 4.87 -1.94 -8.31
N LEU A 82 5.53 -2.53 -7.30
CA LEU A 82 6.06 -3.88 -7.40
C LEU A 82 4.90 -4.87 -7.29
N ILE A 83 4.53 -5.47 -8.41
CA ILE A 83 3.47 -6.48 -8.48
C ILE A 83 4.12 -7.85 -8.69
N ARG A 84 3.73 -8.82 -7.88
CA ARG A 84 4.21 -10.21 -8.00
C ARG A 84 3.91 -10.76 -9.40
N ARG A 85 4.77 -11.66 -9.89
CA ARG A 85 4.64 -12.23 -11.24
C ARG A 85 3.34 -13.03 -11.40
N GLU A 86 2.93 -13.72 -10.34
CA GLU A 86 1.72 -14.52 -10.26
C GLU A 86 0.49 -13.62 -10.53
N VAL A 87 0.40 -12.50 -9.82
CA VAL A 87 -0.68 -11.52 -9.98
C VAL A 87 -0.72 -10.93 -11.40
N LYS A 88 0.46 -10.70 -12.01
CA LYS A 88 0.52 -10.21 -13.41
C LYS A 88 0.01 -11.21 -14.45
N ARG A 89 -0.04 -12.49 -14.12
CA ARG A 89 -0.53 -13.57 -15.01
C ARG A 89 -2.02 -13.79 -14.89
N LEU A 90 -2.64 -13.30 -13.82
CA LEU A 90 -4.09 -13.41 -13.62
C LEU A 90 -4.82 -12.59 -14.68
N LYS A 91 -5.89 -13.19 -15.22
CA LYS A 91 -6.81 -12.46 -16.08
C LYS A 91 -7.82 -11.74 -15.20
N ALA A 92 -7.93 -10.43 -15.38
CA ALA A 92 -8.98 -9.66 -14.72
C ALA A 92 -10.35 -10.13 -15.19
N SER A 93 -11.26 -10.35 -14.26
CA SER A 93 -12.68 -10.62 -14.53
C SER A 93 -13.54 -9.66 -13.73
N ASN A 94 -14.72 -9.34 -14.26
CA ASN A 94 -15.70 -8.53 -13.54
C ASN A 94 -16.68 -9.48 -12.83
N GLY A 95 -16.71 -9.41 -11.49
CA GLY A 95 -17.76 -10.02 -10.69
C GLY A 95 -18.90 -9.01 -10.45
N ASN A 96 -20.09 -9.53 -10.16
CA ASN A 96 -21.24 -8.69 -9.78
C ASN A 96 -21.21 -8.36 -8.28
N TYR A 97 -20.05 -8.10 -7.71
CA TYR A 97 -19.86 -7.82 -6.28
C TYR A 97 -18.77 -6.80 -6.06
N ILE A 98 -18.85 -6.09 -4.94
CA ILE A 98 -17.76 -5.25 -4.47
C ILE A 98 -16.80 -6.13 -3.68
N HIS A 99 -15.53 -6.10 -4.07
CA HIS A 99 -14.45 -6.77 -3.39
C HIS A 99 -13.76 -5.78 -2.44
N GLY A 100 -13.65 -6.14 -1.18
CA GLY A 100 -12.97 -5.35 -0.17
C GLY A 100 -11.90 -6.14 0.58
N TYR A 101 -10.89 -5.41 1.06
CA TYR A 101 -9.80 -5.96 1.85
C TYR A 101 -9.60 -5.12 3.12
N MET A 102 -9.54 -5.78 4.28
CA MET A 102 -9.30 -5.13 5.55
C MET A 102 -8.07 -5.71 6.24
N VAL A 103 -7.10 -4.86 6.51
CA VAL A 103 -5.94 -5.24 7.32
C VAL A 103 -6.32 -5.40 8.81
N ASN A 104 -7.35 -4.68 9.26
CA ASN A 104 -7.81 -4.70 10.65
C ASN A 104 -9.27 -5.16 10.70
N ALA A 105 -9.50 -6.32 11.31
CA ALA A 105 -10.84 -6.88 11.49
C ALA A 105 -11.78 -5.98 12.33
N GLY A 106 -11.25 -5.02 13.10
CA GLY A 106 -12.05 -4.05 13.86
C GLY A 106 -12.93 -3.15 13.00
N PHE A 107 -12.64 -3.00 11.70
CA PHE A 107 -13.51 -2.26 10.77
C PHE A 107 -14.70 -3.08 10.26
N GLY A 108 -14.82 -4.35 10.66
CA GLY A 108 -15.94 -5.20 10.24
C GLY A 108 -17.31 -4.62 10.60
N GLU A 109 -17.45 -4.00 11.77
CA GLU A 109 -18.69 -3.35 12.20
C GLU A 109 -19.12 -2.22 11.26
N ASN A 110 -18.17 -1.41 10.79
CA ASN A 110 -18.46 -0.32 9.85
C ASN A 110 -19.00 -0.85 8.52
N ILE A 111 -18.53 -2.02 8.08
CA ILE A 111 -19.02 -2.68 6.88
C ILE A 111 -20.43 -3.19 7.10
N PHE A 112 -20.71 -3.80 8.26
CA PHE A 112 -22.06 -4.22 8.63
C PHE A 112 -23.03 -3.07 8.65
N ASP A 113 -22.65 -1.92 9.23
CA ASP A 113 -23.51 -0.76 9.32
C ASP A 113 -23.78 -0.14 7.94
N TRP A 114 -22.77 -0.12 7.06
CA TRP A 114 -22.98 0.29 5.68
C TRP A 114 -23.91 -0.70 4.94
N TYR A 115 -23.68 -2.00 5.11
CA TYR A 115 -24.44 -3.05 4.46
C TYR A 115 -25.92 -3.06 4.86
N LYS A 116 -26.26 -2.81 6.13
CA LYS A 116 -27.67 -2.66 6.60
C LYS A 116 -28.47 -1.66 5.77
N ASN A 117 -27.81 -0.62 5.29
CA ASN A 117 -28.42 0.40 4.44
C ASN A 117 -28.33 0.10 2.95
N ASN A 118 -27.58 -0.95 2.56
CA ASN A 118 -27.33 -1.31 1.17
C ASN A 118 -27.38 -2.85 0.95
N PRO A 119 -28.40 -3.56 1.44
CA PRO A 119 -28.42 -5.04 1.46
C PRO A 119 -28.46 -5.67 0.07
N GLN A 120 -28.83 -4.90 -0.97
CA GLN A 120 -28.90 -5.33 -2.35
C GLN A 120 -27.52 -5.37 -3.04
N VAL A 121 -26.46 -4.83 -2.39
CA VAL A 121 -25.13 -4.75 -2.99
C VAL A 121 -24.31 -5.97 -2.55
N PRO A 122 -23.95 -6.89 -3.46
CA PRO A 122 -23.12 -8.03 -3.08
C PRO A 122 -21.72 -7.58 -2.67
N LEU A 123 -21.30 -8.03 -1.48
CA LEU A 123 -20.00 -7.70 -0.90
C LEU A 123 -19.20 -8.96 -0.57
N ARG A 124 -17.94 -8.97 -0.95
CA ARG A 124 -16.96 -9.99 -0.53
C ARG A 124 -15.78 -9.29 0.11
N PHE A 125 -15.60 -9.49 1.42
CA PHE A 125 -14.51 -8.88 2.18
C PHE A 125 -13.50 -9.91 2.65
N PHE A 126 -12.23 -9.57 2.50
CA PHE A 126 -11.10 -10.32 3.08
C PHE A 126 -10.63 -9.62 4.34
N TRP A 127 -10.49 -10.36 5.43
CA TRP A 127 -10.02 -9.85 6.71
C TRP A 127 -8.99 -10.76 7.38
N ASP A 128 -8.21 -10.20 8.29
CA ASP A 128 -7.29 -10.92 9.16
C ASP A 128 -7.91 -11.06 10.57
N LYS A 129 -9.03 -11.78 10.67
CA LYS A 129 -9.69 -12.03 11.96
C LYS A 129 -9.23 -13.37 12.54
N LYS A 130 -8.43 -13.34 13.60
CA LYS A 130 -7.94 -14.55 14.25
C LYS A 130 -9.09 -15.43 14.74
N GLY A 131 -9.03 -16.72 14.42
CA GLY A 131 -10.03 -17.70 14.81
C GLY A 131 -11.35 -17.64 14.04
N ALA A 132 -11.43 -16.83 12.98
CA ALA A 132 -12.58 -16.88 12.07
C ALA A 132 -12.46 -18.09 11.13
N GLU A 133 -13.60 -18.58 10.65
CA GLU A 133 -13.66 -19.58 9.58
C GLU A 133 -13.07 -19.02 8.28
N ILE A 134 -12.65 -19.92 7.38
CA ILE A 134 -12.07 -19.56 6.07
C ILE A 134 -13.05 -18.68 5.31
N GLU A 135 -14.33 -19.02 5.36
CA GLU A 135 -15.42 -18.23 4.78
C GLU A 135 -16.55 -18.13 5.81
N THR A 136 -17.01 -16.91 6.05
CA THR A 136 -18.16 -16.62 6.92
C THR A 136 -19.23 -15.96 6.06
N MET A 137 -20.26 -16.71 5.68
CA MET A 137 -21.44 -16.18 5.01
C MET A 137 -22.35 -15.52 6.04
N ILE A 138 -22.68 -14.25 5.84
CA ILE A 138 -23.65 -13.52 6.66
C ILE A 138 -25.06 -13.73 6.08
N ASP A 139 -25.14 -13.59 4.74
CA ASP A 139 -26.33 -13.89 3.95
C ASP A 139 -25.95 -14.16 2.48
N SER A 140 -26.91 -14.13 1.57
CA SER A 140 -26.68 -14.40 0.15
C SER A 140 -25.83 -13.33 -0.58
N THR A 141 -25.64 -12.16 0.03
CA THR A 141 -24.97 -11.00 -0.61
C THR A 141 -23.75 -10.51 0.17
N LEU A 142 -23.56 -10.89 1.43
CA LEU A 142 -22.40 -10.50 2.23
C LEU A 142 -21.60 -11.71 2.72
N SER A 143 -20.33 -11.79 2.33
CA SER A 143 -19.40 -12.79 2.84
C SER A 143 -18.07 -12.17 3.30
N PHE A 144 -17.49 -12.78 4.34
CA PHE A 144 -16.14 -12.50 4.81
C PHE A 144 -15.25 -13.71 4.59
N HIS A 145 -14.07 -13.47 4.09
CA HIS A 145 -13.09 -14.51 3.80
C HIS A 145 -11.83 -14.25 4.63
N GLN A 146 -11.26 -15.28 5.21
CA GLN A 146 -9.97 -15.20 5.87
C GLN A 146 -8.89 -14.91 4.83
N ILE A 147 -7.95 -14.02 5.19
CA ILE A 147 -6.76 -13.81 4.37
C ILE A 147 -5.84 -14.99 4.60
N ASP A 148 -5.79 -15.88 3.63
CA ASP A 148 -4.85 -16.99 3.60
C ASP A 148 -3.90 -16.77 2.42
N ASP A 149 -4.23 -17.24 1.26
CA ASP A 149 -3.47 -16.97 0.04
C ASP A 149 -4.31 -16.15 -0.95
N LEU A 150 -3.88 -14.91 -1.22
CA LEU A 150 -4.56 -14.01 -2.15
C LEU A 150 -4.34 -14.40 -3.63
N THR A 151 -3.85 -15.60 -3.91
CA THR A 151 -3.60 -16.10 -5.28
C THR A 151 -4.73 -16.98 -5.82
N HIS A 152 -5.82 -17.14 -5.10
CA HIS A 152 -7.02 -17.89 -5.53
C HIS A 152 -8.04 -17.02 -6.24
#